data_cc9fbab113ef2da03b3f4d326d3257f7
#
_entry.id   cc9fbab113ef2da03b3f4d326d3257f7
#
_cell.length_a   1.000
_cell.length_b   1.000
_cell.length_c   1.000
_cell.angle_alpha   90.00
_cell.angle_beta   90.00
_cell.angle_gamma   90.00
#
_symmetry.space_group_name_H-M   'P 1'
#
loop_
_entity.id
_entity.type
_entity.pdbx_description
1 polymer ?
#
loop_
_entity_poly.entity_id
_entity_poly.type
_entity_poly.pdbx_seq_one_letter_code
_entity_poly.pdbx_strand_id
1 'polypeptide(L)'
;IEWFSENKIAYIDCCDANFGLFEERDLKIAQKLSDVALKKGYPQTFHPTFAKFSSERLIPIAKTLQSSGLLRAVTLAVQSMDETTLDIIKRANVKFDEWTSLTKSFRDAGIPTYTELIMGLPGETLDSFKEGLETIIMDSKIGSIYMYNCAVLPNAPMNVPEYKEKHKIKTLRSPIYLQHSGVKERGMPEYEYLAVGSFSYTLDD
;
A
#
# COMPACT_ATOMS: atom_id res chain seq x y z
N ILE A 1 20.25 0.15 13.53
CA ILE A 1 19.77 -1.25 13.42
C ILE A 1 20.14 -2.03 14.69
N GLU A 2 21.40 -2.04 15.11
CA GLU A 2 21.84 -2.75 16.33
C GLU A 2 21.02 -2.36 17.57
N TRP A 3 20.75 -1.06 17.74
CA TRP A 3 19.93 -0.53 18.83
C TRP A 3 18.53 -1.16 18.88
N PHE A 4 17.87 -1.40 17.73
CA PHE A 4 16.56 -2.08 17.69
C PHE A 4 16.64 -3.48 18.30
N SER A 5 17.70 -4.21 17.98
CA SER A 5 17.92 -5.55 18.50
C SER A 5 18.24 -5.55 20.00
N GLU A 6 19.11 -4.65 20.45
CA GLU A 6 19.49 -4.51 21.86
C GLU A 6 18.29 -4.15 22.75
N ASN A 7 17.35 -3.38 22.21
CA ASN A 7 16.10 -3.01 22.89
C ASN A 7 14.94 -3.95 22.59
N LYS A 8 15.19 -5.08 21.92
CA LYS A 8 14.17 -6.11 21.59
C LYS A 8 12.96 -5.56 20.86
N ILE A 9 13.16 -4.60 19.96
CA ILE A 9 12.09 -4.05 19.13
C ILE A 9 11.70 -5.10 18.10
N ALA A 10 10.47 -5.61 18.23
CA ALA A 10 9.99 -6.71 17.39
C ALA A 10 9.57 -6.23 15.99
N TYR A 11 8.95 -5.07 15.89
CA TYR A 11 8.40 -4.53 14.65
C TYR A 11 9.02 -3.19 14.31
N ILE A 12 9.49 -3.05 13.06
CA ILE A 12 10.02 -1.80 12.52
C ILE A 12 9.19 -1.42 11.30
N ASP A 13 8.57 -0.24 11.34
CA ASP A 13 7.94 0.40 10.19
C ASP A 13 8.91 1.37 9.54
N CYS A 14 9.14 1.21 8.24
CA CYS A 14 10.08 2.04 7.49
C CYS A 14 9.38 3.29 6.95
N CYS A 15 9.75 4.45 7.46
CA CYS A 15 9.19 5.73 7.04
C CYS A 15 9.70 6.22 5.66
N ASP A 16 10.60 5.49 4.99
CA ASP A 16 10.98 5.77 3.59
C ASP A 16 9.87 5.26 2.65
N ALA A 17 9.11 6.19 2.06
CA ALA A 17 8.00 5.87 1.15
C ALA A 17 8.45 5.26 -0.20
N ASN A 18 9.74 5.16 -0.45
CA ASN A 18 10.33 4.67 -1.68
C ASN A 18 11.50 3.71 -1.44
N PHE A 19 11.37 2.84 -0.43
CA PHE A 19 12.39 1.84 -0.15
C PHE A 19 12.60 0.93 -1.37
N GLY A 20 13.86 0.69 -1.74
CA GLY A 20 14.23 -0.03 -2.95
C GLY A 20 14.52 0.87 -4.16
N LEU A 21 14.28 2.19 -4.05
CA LEU A 21 14.66 3.14 -5.12
C LEU A 21 16.19 3.25 -5.26
N PHE A 22 16.91 3.23 -4.14
CA PHE A 22 18.38 3.25 -4.09
C PHE A 22 18.91 1.84 -3.84
N GLU A 23 18.98 1.04 -4.89
CA GLU A 23 19.22 -0.40 -4.85
C GLU A 23 20.37 -0.81 -3.94
N GLU A 24 21.56 -0.23 -4.14
CA GLU A 24 22.75 -0.57 -3.32
C GLU A 24 22.58 -0.21 -1.84
N ARG A 25 22.01 0.98 -1.56
CA ARG A 25 21.75 1.42 -0.18
C ARG A 25 20.79 0.48 0.51
N ASP A 26 19.67 0.19 -0.17
CA ASP A 26 18.54 -0.52 0.43
C ASP A 26 18.86 -2.01 0.56
N LEU A 27 19.64 -2.57 -0.36
CA LEU A 27 20.16 -3.93 -0.23
C LEU A 27 21.12 -4.06 0.97
N LYS A 28 22.02 -3.09 1.17
CA LYS A 28 22.91 -3.08 2.35
C LYS A 28 22.12 -2.96 3.66
N ILE A 29 21.06 -2.16 3.67
CA ILE A 29 20.15 -2.04 4.83
C ILE A 29 19.46 -3.37 5.08
N ALA A 30 18.90 -4.01 4.04
CA ALA A 30 18.23 -5.30 4.14
C ALA A 30 19.18 -6.39 4.65
N GLN A 31 20.40 -6.48 4.12
CA GLN A 31 21.44 -7.40 4.59
C GLN A 31 21.75 -7.20 6.07
N LYS A 32 22.00 -5.94 6.47
CA LYS A 32 22.31 -5.63 7.88
C LYS A 32 21.15 -5.94 8.82
N LEU A 33 19.91 -5.66 8.42
CA LEU A 33 18.72 -6.03 9.19
C LEU A 33 18.61 -7.54 9.35
N SER A 34 18.79 -8.28 8.25
CA SER A 34 18.72 -9.74 8.22
C SER A 34 19.80 -10.38 9.09
N ASP A 35 21.04 -9.92 8.98
CA ASP A 35 22.17 -10.43 9.78
C ASP A 35 21.94 -10.23 11.28
N VAL A 36 21.45 -9.06 11.66
CA VAL A 36 21.16 -8.72 13.07
C VAL A 36 19.98 -9.54 13.59
N ALA A 37 18.91 -9.67 12.80
CA ALA A 37 17.73 -10.45 13.18
C ALA A 37 18.07 -11.94 13.35
N LEU A 38 18.80 -12.54 12.42
CA LEU A 38 19.23 -13.94 12.50
C LEU A 38 20.15 -14.19 13.68
N LYS A 39 21.06 -13.26 13.97
CA LYS A 39 22.04 -13.41 15.06
C LYS A 39 21.47 -13.17 16.45
N LYS A 40 20.55 -12.20 16.59
CA LYS A 40 20.08 -11.71 17.90
C LYS A 40 18.58 -11.95 18.14
N GLY A 41 17.81 -12.42 17.14
CA GLY A 41 16.37 -12.69 17.23
C GLY A 41 15.47 -11.45 17.09
N TYR A 42 16.04 -10.26 16.93
CA TYR A 42 15.32 -9.00 16.75
C TYR A 42 16.02 -8.10 15.74
N PRO A 43 15.25 -7.32 14.94
CA PRO A 43 13.80 -7.27 14.85
C PRO A 43 13.19 -8.57 14.32
N GLN A 44 11.88 -8.76 14.49
CA GLN A 44 11.14 -9.92 13.98
C GLN A 44 10.36 -9.60 12.70
N THR A 45 10.07 -8.32 12.48
CA THR A 45 9.37 -7.84 11.28
C THR A 45 9.94 -6.49 10.86
N PHE A 46 10.17 -6.35 9.57
CA PHE A 46 10.48 -5.09 8.94
C PHE A 46 9.44 -4.83 7.84
N HIS A 47 8.73 -3.71 7.95
CA HIS A 47 7.67 -3.31 7.02
C HIS A 47 8.13 -2.12 6.18
N PRO A 48 8.68 -2.34 4.99
CA PRO A 48 9.04 -1.27 4.07
C PRO A 48 7.86 -0.84 3.22
N THR A 49 7.78 0.45 2.93
CA THR A 49 6.95 0.96 1.82
C THR A 49 7.82 0.98 0.57
N PHE A 50 7.64 0.00 -0.30
CA PHE A 50 8.41 -0.10 -1.52
C PHE A 50 8.06 1.01 -2.51
N ALA A 51 9.05 1.39 -3.33
CA ALA A 51 8.87 2.38 -4.39
C ALA A 51 7.72 1.98 -5.33
N LYS A 52 6.87 2.95 -5.71
CA LYS A 52 5.66 2.72 -6.54
C LYS A 52 5.96 2.05 -7.88
N PHE A 53 7.09 2.40 -8.49
CA PHE A 53 7.58 1.77 -9.72
C PHE A 53 8.49 0.61 -9.34
N SER A 54 7.92 -0.38 -8.65
CA SER A 54 8.61 -1.61 -8.34
C SER A 54 9.11 -2.27 -9.62
N SER A 55 10.35 -2.71 -9.59
CA SER A 55 10.97 -3.45 -10.68
C SER A 55 11.58 -4.73 -10.14
N GLU A 56 12.05 -5.60 -11.02
CA GLU A 56 12.78 -6.81 -10.62
C GLU A 56 14.01 -6.53 -9.73
N ARG A 57 14.48 -5.27 -9.69
CA ARG A 57 15.57 -4.81 -8.80
C ARG A 57 15.21 -4.94 -7.32
N LEU A 58 13.91 -4.97 -6.98
CA LEU A 58 13.47 -5.23 -5.61
C LEU A 58 13.63 -6.69 -5.18
N ILE A 59 13.72 -7.64 -6.13
CA ILE A 59 13.77 -9.06 -5.84
C ILE A 59 14.94 -9.42 -4.90
N PRO A 60 16.18 -8.96 -5.11
CA PRO A 60 17.28 -9.22 -4.19
C PRO A 60 17.03 -8.70 -2.77
N ILE A 61 16.47 -7.50 -2.65
CA ILE A 61 16.14 -6.86 -1.37
C ILE A 61 15.06 -7.67 -0.65
N ALA A 62 13.97 -7.99 -1.35
CA ALA A 62 12.84 -8.74 -0.80
C ALA A 62 13.26 -10.17 -0.40
N LYS A 63 14.06 -10.85 -1.22
CA LYS A 63 14.62 -12.18 -0.87
C LYS A 63 15.48 -12.15 0.38
N THR A 64 16.34 -11.15 0.50
CA THR A 64 17.21 -10.97 1.67
C THR A 64 16.37 -10.84 2.94
N LEU A 65 15.36 -9.97 2.92
CA LEU A 65 14.48 -9.76 4.06
C LEU A 65 13.58 -10.98 4.35
N GLN A 66 13.08 -11.65 3.30
CA GLN A 66 12.25 -12.84 3.44
C GLN A 66 13.03 -14.02 4.02
N SER A 67 14.25 -14.25 3.58
CA SER A 67 15.09 -15.38 4.04
C SER A 67 15.39 -15.31 5.54
N SER A 68 15.36 -14.14 6.13
CA SER A 68 15.49 -13.89 7.57
C SER A 68 14.16 -13.81 8.33
N GLY A 69 13.02 -14.01 7.64
CA GLY A 69 11.69 -13.92 8.23
C GLY A 69 11.18 -12.49 8.46
N LEU A 70 11.95 -11.47 8.07
CA LEU A 70 11.61 -10.06 8.30
C LEU A 70 10.50 -9.53 7.38
N LEU A 71 10.36 -10.10 6.18
CA LEU A 71 9.37 -9.70 5.18
C LEU A 71 8.44 -10.86 4.86
N ARG A 72 7.13 -10.64 4.93
CA ARG A 72 6.12 -11.65 4.59
C ARG A 72 5.67 -11.59 3.14
N ALA A 73 5.48 -10.39 2.61
CA ALA A 73 5.00 -10.16 1.24
C ALA A 73 5.40 -8.77 0.76
N VAL A 74 5.38 -8.58 -0.56
CA VAL A 74 5.65 -7.31 -1.22
C VAL A 74 4.35 -6.70 -1.74
N THR A 75 4.14 -5.41 -1.46
CA THR A 75 3.00 -4.66 -1.99
C THR A 75 3.26 -4.21 -3.42
N LEU A 76 2.35 -4.54 -4.32
CA LEU A 76 2.33 -4.06 -5.71
C LEU A 76 1.01 -3.30 -5.97
N ALA A 77 0.83 -2.16 -5.28
CA ALA A 77 -0.43 -1.43 -5.24
C ALA A 77 -0.79 -0.75 -6.57
N VAL A 78 -2.00 -0.99 -7.07
CA VAL A 78 -2.54 -0.34 -8.28
C VAL A 78 -3.58 0.74 -7.97
N GLN A 79 -4.18 0.74 -6.79
CA GLN A 79 -5.22 1.66 -6.27
C GLN A 79 -6.56 1.60 -7.04
N SER A 80 -6.56 1.66 -8.35
CA SER A 80 -7.67 1.45 -9.28
C SER A 80 -7.12 0.89 -10.60
N MET A 81 -7.98 0.19 -11.35
CA MET A 81 -7.68 -0.28 -12.70
C MET A 81 -8.35 0.60 -13.77
N ASP A 82 -9.21 1.53 -13.37
CA ASP A 82 -9.91 2.44 -14.28
C ASP A 82 -9.03 3.64 -14.64
N GLU A 83 -8.71 3.77 -15.94
CA GLU A 83 -7.85 4.84 -16.44
C GLU A 83 -8.45 6.24 -16.21
N THR A 84 -9.77 6.37 -16.32
CA THR A 84 -10.47 7.65 -16.08
C THR A 84 -10.31 8.08 -14.62
N THR A 85 -10.47 7.15 -13.71
CA THR A 85 -10.25 7.36 -12.27
C THR A 85 -8.81 7.77 -11.99
N LEU A 86 -7.84 7.05 -12.57
CA LEU A 86 -6.42 7.34 -12.40
C LEU A 86 -6.04 8.73 -12.91
N ASP A 87 -6.58 9.16 -14.04
CA ASP A 87 -6.37 10.49 -14.60
C ASP A 87 -6.95 11.59 -13.67
N ILE A 88 -8.15 11.36 -13.13
CA ILE A 88 -8.80 12.31 -12.22
C ILE A 88 -7.99 12.50 -10.95
N ILE A 89 -7.51 11.42 -10.35
CA ILE A 89 -6.67 11.47 -9.13
C ILE A 89 -5.21 11.79 -9.44
N LYS A 90 -4.85 12.01 -10.70
CA LYS A 90 -3.50 12.31 -11.19
C LYS A 90 -2.48 11.26 -10.75
N ARG A 91 -2.86 10.00 -10.86
CA ARG A 91 -1.99 8.87 -10.52
C ARG A 91 -1.58 8.12 -11.78
N ALA A 92 -0.29 8.06 -12.02
CA ALA A 92 0.25 7.11 -12.99
C ALA A 92 0.38 5.72 -12.35
N ASN A 93 -0.21 4.72 -12.98
CA ASN A 93 0.06 3.32 -12.68
C ASN A 93 1.10 2.75 -13.65
N VAL A 94 1.75 1.68 -13.23
CA VAL A 94 2.46 0.79 -14.15
C VAL A 94 1.42 0.17 -15.10
N LYS A 95 1.76 -0.01 -16.36
CA LYS A 95 0.86 -0.68 -17.31
C LYS A 95 0.52 -2.07 -16.80
N PHE A 96 -0.71 -2.51 -17.05
CA PHE A 96 -1.20 -3.79 -16.51
C PHE A 96 -0.31 -4.97 -16.90
N ASP A 97 0.15 -5.04 -18.15
CA ASP A 97 1.05 -6.10 -18.63
C ASP A 97 2.39 -6.10 -17.88
N GLU A 98 2.95 -4.91 -17.63
CA GLU A 98 4.19 -4.76 -16.86
C GLU A 98 3.98 -5.16 -15.40
N TRP A 99 2.84 -4.78 -14.81
CA TRP A 99 2.48 -5.14 -13.46
C TRP A 99 2.27 -6.66 -13.30
N THR A 100 1.58 -7.29 -14.26
CA THR A 100 1.38 -8.74 -14.30
C THR A 100 2.71 -9.49 -14.46
N SER A 101 3.58 -9.01 -15.35
CA SER A 101 4.93 -9.55 -15.53
C SER A 101 5.75 -9.45 -14.24
N LEU A 102 5.71 -8.30 -13.57
CA LEU A 102 6.40 -8.10 -12.30
C LEU A 102 5.86 -9.03 -11.19
N THR A 103 4.54 -9.16 -11.09
CA THR A 103 3.89 -10.09 -10.15
C THR A 103 4.37 -11.52 -10.39
N LYS A 104 4.49 -11.92 -11.68
CA LYS A 104 5.04 -13.21 -12.05
C LYS A 104 6.50 -13.37 -11.62
N SER A 105 7.34 -12.37 -11.85
CA SER A 105 8.77 -12.40 -11.47
C SER A 105 8.95 -12.57 -9.96
N PHE A 106 8.15 -11.89 -9.13
CA PHE A 106 8.16 -12.08 -7.68
C PHE A 106 7.71 -13.49 -7.29
N ARG A 107 6.63 -13.99 -7.90
CA ARG A 107 6.14 -15.35 -7.65
C ARG A 107 7.18 -16.41 -8.04
N ASP A 108 7.80 -16.29 -9.20
CA ASP A 108 8.84 -17.21 -9.68
C ASP A 108 10.09 -17.18 -8.77
N ALA A 109 10.30 -16.02 -8.10
CA ALA A 109 11.31 -15.86 -7.06
C ALA A 109 10.90 -16.43 -5.69
N GLY A 110 9.65 -16.92 -5.54
CA GLY A 110 9.13 -17.44 -4.28
C GLY A 110 8.73 -16.35 -3.26
N ILE A 111 8.53 -15.12 -3.73
CA ILE A 111 8.17 -13.99 -2.88
C ILE A 111 6.66 -13.73 -3.01
N PRO A 112 5.88 -13.88 -1.94
CA PRO A 112 4.46 -13.53 -1.93
C PRO A 112 4.24 -12.05 -2.24
N THR A 113 3.20 -11.76 -3.00
CA THR A 113 2.79 -10.39 -3.33
C THR A 113 1.33 -10.16 -2.98
N TYR A 114 0.99 -8.90 -2.70
CA TYR A 114 -0.39 -8.46 -2.58
C TYR A 114 -0.58 -7.12 -3.28
N THR A 115 -1.83 -6.82 -3.62
CA THR A 115 -2.19 -5.51 -4.17
C THR A 115 -3.19 -4.80 -3.28
N GLU A 116 -3.31 -3.50 -3.51
CA GLU A 116 -4.21 -2.61 -2.78
C GLU A 116 -5.07 -1.84 -3.77
N LEU A 117 -6.38 -1.82 -3.49
CA LEU A 117 -7.38 -1.04 -4.20
C LEU A 117 -8.03 -0.05 -3.24
N ILE A 118 -8.45 1.09 -3.77
CA ILE A 118 -9.19 2.09 -3.00
C ILE A 118 -10.59 2.21 -3.60
N MET A 119 -11.59 1.84 -2.82
CA MET A 119 -13.01 1.97 -3.19
C MET A 119 -13.47 3.43 -3.01
N GLY A 120 -14.25 3.92 -3.94
CA GLY A 120 -14.86 5.23 -3.84
C GLY A 120 -13.96 6.39 -4.28
N LEU A 121 -13.03 6.15 -5.18
CA LEU A 121 -12.30 7.20 -5.86
C LEU A 121 -13.21 7.97 -6.83
N PRO A 122 -13.06 9.31 -6.99
CA PRO A 122 -13.85 10.08 -7.94
C PRO A 122 -13.52 9.66 -9.37
N GLY A 123 -14.55 9.39 -10.16
CA GLY A 123 -14.44 8.86 -11.52
C GLY A 123 -14.75 7.38 -11.62
N GLU A 124 -14.49 6.61 -10.59
CA GLU A 124 -14.79 5.18 -10.55
C GLU A 124 -16.29 4.93 -10.40
N THR A 125 -16.79 3.92 -11.09
CA THR A 125 -18.15 3.42 -10.94
C THR A 125 -18.12 2.03 -10.29
N LEU A 126 -19.25 1.54 -9.82
CA LEU A 126 -19.34 0.17 -9.31
C LEU A 126 -18.92 -0.85 -10.39
N ASP A 127 -19.31 -0.62 -11.63
CA ASP A 127 -19.00 -1.53 -12.73
C ASP A 127 -17.51 -1.49 -13.07
N SER A 128 -16.90 -0.30 -13.20
CA SER A 128 -15.44 -0.20 -13.46
C SER A 128 -14.61 -0.80 -12.32
N PHE A 129 -15.05 -0.65 -11.06
CA PHE A 129 -14.39 -1.28 -9.93
C PHE A 129 -14.49 -2.82 -9.99
N LYS A 130 -15.67 -3.36 -10.31
CA LYS A 130 -15.86 -4.82 -10.46
C LYS A 130 -15.03 -5.38 -11.61
N GLU A 131 -15.03 -4.74 -12.77
CA GLU A 131 -14.21 -5.13 -13.92
C GLU A 131 -12.72 -5.13 -13.59
N GLY A 132 -12.26 -4.10 -12.89
CA GLY A 132 -10.87 -4.00 -12.43
C GLY A 132 -10.51 -5.11 -11.44
N LEU A 133 -11.39 -5.40 -10.48
CA LEU A 133 -11.21 -6.49 -9.53
C LEU A 133 -11.18 -7.86 -10.19
N GLU A 134 -12.11 -8.11 -11.15
CA GLU A 134 -12.16 -9.34 -11.92
C GLU A 134 -10.88 -9.54 -12.73
N THR A 135 -10.39 -8.50 -13.41
CA THR A 135 -9.14 -8.52 -14.16
C THR A 135 -7.95 -8.88 -13.26
N ILE A 136 -7.86 -8.29 -12.07
CA ILE A 136 -6.80 -8.62 -11.11
C ILE A 136 -6.89 -10.09 -10.68
N ILE A 137 -8.08 -10.59 -10.35
CA ILE A 137 -8.26 -11.96 -9.88
C ILE A 137 -7.91 -12.98 -10.98
N MET A 138 -8.39 -12.74 -12.19
CA MET A 138 -8.27 -13.73 -13.28
C MET A 138 -6.86 -13.76 -13.88
N ASP A 139 -6.22 -12.61 -14.03
CA ASP A 139 -5.02 -12.49 -14.86
C ASP A 139 -3.72 -12.42 -14.06
N SER A 140 -3.74 -11.88 -12.84
CA SER A 140 -2.49 -11.63 -12.12
C SER A 140 -1.99 -12.79 -11.28
N LYS A 141 -2.88 -13.66 -10.80
CA LYS A 141 -2.58 -14.70 -9.80
C LYS A 141 -1.87 -14.14 -8.55
N ILE A 142 -2.24 -12.93 -8.15
CA ILE A 142 -1.71 -12.29 -6.95
C ILE A 142 -2.19 -13.02 -5.70
N GLY A 143 -1.38 -13.01 -4.64
CA GLY A 143 -1.67 -13.79 -3.43
C GLY A 143 -2.82 -13.24 -2.60
N SER A 144 -2.96 -11.91 -2.53
CA SER A 144 -4.00 -11.25 -1.73
C SER A 144 -4.35 -9.88 -2.32
N ILE A 145 -5.59 -9.46 -2.13
CA ILE A 145 -6.09 -8.14 -2.50
C ILE A 145 -6.64 -7.49 -1.24
N TYR A 146 -6.14 -6.31 -0.90
CA TYR A 146 -6.69 -5.47 0.15
C TYR A 146 -7.48 -4.33 -0.46
N MET A 147 -8.67 -4.10 0.06
CA MET A 147 -9.56 -3.04 -0.38
C MET A 147 -9.78 -2.05 0.76
N TYR A 148 -9.50 -0.78 0.48
CA TYR A 148 -9.62 0.31 1.45
C TYR A 148 -10.68 1.30 0.99
N ASN A 149 -11.43 1.85 1.93
CA ASN A 149 -12.28 3.00 1.65
C ASN A 149 -11.42 4.22 1.33
N CYS A 150 -11.87 5.06 0.40
CA CYS A 150 -11.19 6.31 0.08
C CYS A 150 -11.23 7.28 1.27
N ALA A 151 -10.14 7.36 2.03
CA ALA A 151 -9.99 8.34 3.09
C ALA A 151 -9.51 9.68 2.51
N VAL A 152 -10.29 10.74 2.75
CA VAL A 152 -9.98 12.11 2.30
C VAL A 152 -9.15 12.79 3.38
N LEU A 153 -7.84 12.74 3.21
CA LEU A 153 -6.89 13.30 4.18
C LEU A 153 -6.95 14.83 4.23
N PRO A 154 -6.77 15.45 5.41
CA PRO A 154 -6.91 16.92 5.59
C PRO A 154 -6.08 17.75 4.62
N ASN A 155 -4.86 17.33 4.33
CA ASN A 155 -3.92 18.08 3.48
C ASN A 155 -3.80 17.51 2.05
N ALA A 156 -4.66 16.57 1.66
CA ALA A 156 -4.64 16.02 0.32
C ALA A 156 -5.31 16.96 -0.69
N PRO A 157 -4.88 16.98 -1.96
CA PRO A 157 -5.55 17.75 -3.01
C PRO A 157 -7.04 17.42 -3.12
N MET A 158 -7.44 16.19 -2.85
CA MET A 158 -8.84 15.75 -2.85
C MET A 158 -9.70 16.45 -1.78
N ASN A 159 -9.09 17.00 -0.73
CA ASN A 159 -9.80 17.73 0.32
C ASN A 159 -9.94 19.23 0.04
N VAL A 160 -9.30 19.75 -1.00
CA VAL A 160 -9.43 21.15 -1.40
C VAL A 160 -10.88 21.44 -1.83
N PRO A 161 -11.51 22.54 -1.36
CA PRO A 161 -12.92 22.83 -1.65
C PRO A 161 -13.26 22.81 -3.13
N GLU A 162 -12.44 23.42 -3.98
CA GLU A 162 -12.63 23.47 -5.43
C GLU A 162 -12.58 22.08 -6.08
N TYR A 163 -11.74 21.19 -5.57
CA TYR A 163 -11.66 19.81 -6.05
C TYR A 163 -12.91 19.03 -5.64
N LYS A 164 -13.35 19.18 -4.38
CA LYS A 164 -14.59 18.53 -3.88
C LYS A 164 -15.81 18.99 -4.67
N GLU A 165 -15.94 20.28 -4.92
CA GLU A 165 -17.04 20.85 -5.70
C GLU A 165 -17.03 20.32 -7.13
N LYS A 166 -15.87 20.37 -7.80
CA LYS A 166 -15.69 19.90 -9.18
C LYS A 166 -16.09 18.42 -9.33
N HIS A 167 -15.70 17.59 -8.40
CA HIS A 167 -15.93 16.15 -8.46
C HIS A 167 -17.13 15.68 -7.62
N LYS A 168 -17.87 16.62 -7.02
CA LYS A 168 -19.06 16.38 -6.17
C LYS A 168 -18.79 15.38 -5.05
N ILE A 169 -17.61 15.47 -4.44
CA ILE A 169 -17.20 14.54 -3.39
C ILE A 169 -17.99 14.81 -2.12
N LYS A 170 -18.72 13.81 -1.68
CA LYS A 170 -19.39 13.77 -0.38
C LYS A 170 -18.56 12.95 0.60
N THR A 171 -18.43 13.45 1.83
CA THR A 171 -17.66 12.75 2.86
C THR A 171 -18.51 12.50 4.09
N LEU A 172 -18.28 11.34 4.72
CA LEU A 172 -18.80 10.99 6.03
C LEU A 172 -17.65 11.01 7.04
N ARG A 173 -17.88 11.61 8.20
CA ARG A 173 -16.96 11.55 9.33
C ARG A 173 -17.14 10.22 10.06
N SER A 174 -16.09 9.42 10.11
CA SER A 174 -16.07 8.10 10.74
C SER A 174 -15.04 8.06 11.86
N PRO A 175 -15.32 7.42 13.01
CA PRO A 175 -14.29 7.18 14.01
C PRO A 175 -13.27 6.15 13.50
N ILE A 176 -11.99 6.39 13.78
CA ILE A 176 -10.92 5.44 13.45
C ILE A 176 -10.93 4.33 14.51
N TYR A 177 -11.28 3.11 14.09
CA TYR A 177 -11.34 1.96 15.00
C TYR A 177 -9.97 1.30 15.22
N LEU A 178 -9.08 1.37 14.23
CA LEU A 178 -7.73 0.85 14.28
C LEU A 178 -6.74 2.02 14.42
N GLN A 179 -6.55 2.47 15.66
CA GLN A 179 -5.55 3.49 15.94
C GLN A 179 -4.16 2.87 15.96
N HIS A 180 -3.25 3.44 15.19
CA HIS A 180 -1.85 3.02 15.16
C HIS A 180 -1.13 3.25 16.49
N SER A 181 -1.64 4.13 17.34
CA SER A 181 -0.99 4.50 18.61
C SER A 181 -1.28 3.57 19.78
N GLY A 182 -2.19 2.61 19.65
CA GLY A 182 -2.54 1.68 20.74
C GLY A 182 -3.10 2.33 22.02
N VAL A 183 -3.27 3.64 22.06
CA VAL A 183 -3.65 4.38 23.27
C VAL A 183 -5.14 4.69 23.23
N LYS A 184 -5.94 3.71 23.61
CA LYS A 184 -7.36 3.94 23.95
C LYS A 184 -7.56 4.89 25.16
N GLU A 185 -6.49 5.23 25.86
CA GLU A 185 -6.55 5.89 27.17
C GLU A 185 -6.61 7.43 27.12
N ARG A 186 -6.48 8.07 25.97
CA ARG A 186 -6.49 9.54 25.91
C ARG A 186 -7.87 10.18 25.67
N GLY A 187 -8.95 9.41 25.66
CA GLY A 187 -10.32 9.92 25.72
C GLY A 187 -10.82 10.78 24.55
N MET A 188 -9.98 10.98 23.52
CA MET A 188 -10.38 11.72 22.30
C MET A 188 -10.43 10.72 21.14
N PRO A 189 -11.62 10.44 20.59
CA PRO A 189 -11.72 9.62 19.39
C PRO A 189 -11.07 10.34 18.21
N GLU A 190 -10.19 9.65 17.52
CA GLU A 190 -9.67 10.10 16.22
C GLU A 190 -10.73 9.85 15.15
N TYR A 191 -10.78 10.73 14.16
CA TYR A 191 -11.75 10.65 13.09
C TYR A 191 -11.07 10.77 11.74
N GLU A 192 -11.61 10.03 10.79
CA GLU A 192 -11.29 10.15 9.38
C GLU A 192 -12.51 10.59 8.57
N TYR A 193 -12.29 11.09 7.37
CA TYR A 193 -13.35 11.45 6.44
C TYR A 193 -13.29 10.49 5.26
N LEU A 194 -14.31 9.66 5.13
CA LEU A 194 -14.44 8.69 4.05
C LEU A 194 -15.27 9.30 2.91
N ALA A 195 -14.83 9.14 1.68
CA ALA A 195 -15.63 9.49 0.52
C ALA A 195 -16.78 8.48 0.40
N VAL A 196 -18.00 9.00 0.35
CA VAL A 196 -19.25 8.23 0.28
C VAL A 196 -20.11 8.61 -0.93
N GLY A 197 -19.59 9.41 -1.81
CA GLY A 197 -20.21 9.79 -3.07
C GLY A 197 -19.34 10.75 -3.87
N SER A 198 -19.50 10.71 -5.18
CA SER A 198 -18.88 11.62 -6.14
C SER A 198 -19.83 11.88 -7.31
N PHE A 199 -19.35 12.43 -8.42
CA PHE A 199 -20.15 12.56 -9.65
C PHE A 199 -20.37 11.20 -10.35
N SER A 200 -19.63 10.16 -10.01
CA SER A 200 -19.63 8.86 -10.67
C SER A 200 -20.29 7.73 -9.86
N TYR A 201 -20.49 7.94 -8.57
CA TYR A 201 -21.16 6.95 -7.69
C TYR A 201 -21.88 7.63 -6.54
N THR A 202 -22.82 6.90 -5.93
CA THR A 202 -23.52 7.28 -4.68
C THR A 202 -23.36 6.18 -3.63
N LEU A 203 -23.81 6.44 -2.42
CA LEU A 203 -23.75 5.46 -1.33
C LEU A 203 -24.67 4.25 -1.57
N ASP A 204 -25.65 4.40 -2.46
CA ASP A 204 -26.64 3.37 -2.79
C ASP A 204 -26.15 2.42 -3.90
N ASP A 205 -25.01 2.74 -4.53
CA ASP A 205 -24.34 1.88 -5.52
C ASP A 205 -23.47 0.82 -4.83
#